data_61ef83160d1f596be0cafc97f636068a
#
_entry.id   61ef83160d1f596be0cafc97f636068a
#
_cell.length_a   1.000
_cell.length_b   1.000
_cell.length_c   1.000
_cell.angle_alpha   90.00
_cell.angle_beta   90.00
_cell.angle_gamma   90.00
#
_symmetry.space_group_name_H-M   'P 1'
#
loop_
_entity.id
_entity.type
_entity.pdbx_description
1 polymer ?
#
loop_
_entity_poly.entity_id
_entity_poly.type
_entity_poly.pdbx_seq_one_letter_code
_entity_poly.pdbx_strand_id
1 'polypeptide(L)'
;MTVRVLVADDQALLRGSFRALIDTAPGLSVVGEAADGAEAVRAARELRPDVVLMDVRMPGMDGIEATRLIRGESDVRVLILTMFDLDAYVFAALRAGASGFLLKDVPPADLLAAVHVVASGEGLLAPTVTRRLIEEFARRPEPGRAPARRLDGVTGREREVLALVGRGLSNGEIAEHLHLTLATVKTYVGRLLAKLHARDRAQLVIVAYETGLVP
;
A
#
# COMPACT_ATOMS: atom_id res chain seq x y z
N MET A 1 20.15 -5.89 -6.76
CA MET A 1 19.57 -6.55 -5.56
C MET A 1 18.27 -7.18 -6.01
N THR A 2 18.01 -8.46 -5.74
CA THR A 2 16.80 -9.14 -6.18
C THR A 2 15.71 -8.97 -5.11
N VAL A 3 14.53 -8.51 -5.52
CA VAL A 3 13.36 -8.35 -4.64
C VAL A 3 12.73 -9.73 -4.39
N ARG A 4 12.56 -10.09 -3.14
CA ARG A 4 12.04 -11.37 -2.68
C ARG A 4 10.53 -11.25 -2.46
N VAL A 5 9.74 -12.06 -3.17
CA VAL A 5 8.29 -11.97 -3.17
C VAL A 5 7.67 -13.25 -2.58
N LEU A 6 6.75 -13.10 -1.65
CA LEU A 6 5.84 -14.16 -1.19
C LEU A 6 4.50 -14.00 -1.89
N VAL A 7 3.92 -15.06 -2.43
CA VAL A 7 2.60 -15.04 -3.09
C VAL A 7 1.58 -15.76 -2.22
N ALA A 8 0.54 -15.06 -1.78
CA ALA A 8 -0.54 -15.58 -0.95
C ALA A 8 -1.89 -15.44 -1.67
N ASP A 9 -2.48 -16.56 -2.07
CA ASP A 9 -3.74 -16.65 -2.81
C ASP A 9 -4.33 -18.05 -2.61
N ASP A 10 -5.63 -18.18 -2.35
CA ASP A 10 -6.27 -19.49 -2.15
C ASP A 10 -6.41 -20.29 -3.46
N GLN A 11 -6.43 -19.60 -4.60
CA GLN A 11 -6.55 -20.22 -5.91
C GLN A 11 -5.20 -20.69 -6.44
N ALA A 12 -4.94 -21.98 -6.41
CA ALA A 12 -3.66 -22.57 -6.83
C ALA A 12 -3.22 -22.19 -8.25
N LEU A 13 -4.16 -22.03 -9.19
CA LEU A 13 -3.87 -21.65 -10.57
C LEU A 13 -3.38 -20.19 -10.66
N LEU A 14 -4.03 -19.27 -9.96
CA LEU A 14 -3.60 -17.86 -9.90
C LEU A 14 -2.26 -17.72 -9.19
N ARG A 15 -2.09 -18.39 -8.07
CA ARG A 15 -0.83 -18.42 -7.32
C ARG A 15 0.34 -18.90 -8.18
N GLY A 16 0.16 -20.01 -8.92
CA GLY A 16 1.15 -20.51 -9.87
C GLY A 16 1.42 -19.55 -11.04
N SER A 17 0.39 -18.87 -11.54
CA SER A 17 0.51 -17.88 -12.61
C SER A 17 1.32 -16.65 -12.16
N PHE A 18 1.03 -16.11 -10.98
CA PHE A 18 1.81 -15.00 -10.40
C PHE A 18 3.26 -15.40 -10.13
N ARG A 19 3.48 -16.62 -9.62
CA ARG A 19 4.84 -17.15 -9.46
C ARG A 19 5.59 -17.16 -10.77
N ALA A 20 5.02 -17.78 -11.81
CA ALA A 20 5.67 -17.87 -13.12
C ALA A 20 5.96 -16.47 -13.69
N LEU A 21 5.02 -15.53 -13.58
CA LEU A 21 5.20 -14.15 -14.04
C LEU A 21 6.34 -13.45 -13.31
N ILE A 22 6.41 -13.55 -11.99
CA ILE A 22 7.41 -12.87 -11.17
C ILE A 22 8.80 -13.47 -11.41
N ASP A 23 8.91 -14.80 -11.46
CA ASP A 23 10.20 -15.49 -11.66
C ASP A 23 10.79 -15.27 -13.06
N THR A 24 9.98 -14.87 -14.05
CA THR A 24 10.48 -14.46 -15.39
C THR A 24 10.96 -13.03 -15.45
N ALA A 25 10.63 -12.19 -14.45
CA ALA A 25 10.98 -10.76 -14.45
C ALA A 25 12.39 -10.53 -13.85
N PRO A 26 13.25 -9.75 -14.53
CA PRO A 26 14.58 -9.43 -14.01
C PRO A 26 14.51 -8.73 -12.65
N GLY A 27 15.28 -9.21 -11.69
CA GLY A 27 15.39 -8.57 -10.37
C GLY A 27 14.25 -8.92 -9.41
N LEU A 28 13.34 -9.85 -9.74
CA LEU A 28 12.32 -10.39 -8.86
C LEU A 28 12.56 -11.91 -8.65
N SER A 29 12.11 -12.43 -7.52
CA SER A 29 12.11 -13.87 -7.25
C SER A 29 11.05 -14.25 -6.23
N VAL A 30 10.26 -15.30 -6.51
CA VAL A 30 9.31 -15.84 -5.55
C VAL A 30 10.05 -16.74 -4.56
N VAL A 31 9.99 -16.37 -3.28
CA VAL A 31 10.65 -17.10 -2.19
C VAL A 31 9.73 -18.06 -1.47
N GLY A 32 8.42 -17.97 -1.69
CA GLY A 32 7.43 -18.86 -1.09
C GLY A 32 6.02 -18.61 -1.62
N GLU A 33 5.13 -19.52 -1.29
CA GLU A 33 3.70 -19.48 -1.59
C GLU A 33 2.90 -19.75 -0.33
N ALA A 34 1.67 -19.23 -0.25
CA ALA A 34 0.72 -19.50 0.82
C ALA A 34 -0.69 -19.63 0.24
N ALA A 35 -1.48 -20.57 0.76
CA ALA A 35 -2.85 -20.82 0.32
C ALA A 35 -3.90 -20.19 1.24
N ASP A 36 -3.50 -19.64 2.38
CA ASP A 36 -4.35 -18.92 3.32
C ASP A 36 -3.54 -17.86 4.10
N GLY A 37 -4.25 -17.00 4.86
CA GLY A 37 -3.65 -15.92 5.61
C GLY A 37 -2.73 -16.40 6.74
N ALA A 38 -3.06 -17.50 7.40
CA ALA A 38 -2.24 -18.03 8.49
C ALA A 38 -0.92 -18.60 7.96
N GLU A 39 -0.96 -19.27 6.81
CA GLU A 39 0.24 -19.73 6.10
C GLU A 39 1.09 -18.55 5.63
N ALA A 40 0.45 -17.49 5.09
CA ALA A 40 1.13 -16.28 4.68
C ALA A 40 1.88 -15.60 5.84
N VAL A 41 1.27 -15.51 7.03
CA VAL A 41 1.93 -14.96 8.23
C VAL A 41 3.13 -15.79 8.64
N ARG A 42 3.01 -17.12 8.66
CA ARG A 42 4.14 -18.03 8.99
C ARG A 42 5.28 -17.88 7.98
N ALA A 43 4.94 -17.94 6.68
CA ALA A 43 5.92 -17.83 5.61
C ALA A 43 6.63 -16.44 5.61
N ALA A 44 5.91 -15.36 5.90
CA ALA A 44 6.50 -14.03 6.02
C ALA A 44 7.53 -13.95 7.15
N ARG A 45 7.28 -14.57 8.31
CA ARG A 45 8.23 -14.64 9.43
C ARG A 45 9.48 -15.44 9.10
N GLU A 46 9.31 -16.60 8.47
CA GLU A 46 10.40 -17.53 8.15
C GLU A 46 11.26 -17.05 7.00
N LEU A 47 10.61 -16.63 5.91
CA LEU A 47 11.29 -16.30 4.65
C LEU A 47 11.73 -14.83 4.58
N ARG A 48 11.14 -13.94 5.39
CA ARG A 48 11.41 -12.50 5.38
C ARG A 48 11.44 -11.91 3.96
N PRO A 49 10.33 -11.99 3.21
CA PRO A 49 10.24 -11.41 1.88
C PRO A 49 10.32 -9.88 1.96
N ASP A 50 10.68 -9.23 0.85
CA ASP A 50 10.59 -7.77 0.73
C ASP A 50 9.14 -7.33 0.50
N VAL A 51 8.38 -8.14 -0.27
CA VAL A 51 6.98 -7.89 -0.64
C VAL A 51 6.16 -9.16 -0.50
N VAL A 52 4.95 -9.04 0.04
CA VAL A 52 3.90 -10.08 -0.04
C VAL A 52 2.85 -9.61 -1.03
N LEU A 53 2.58 -10.42 -2.07
CA LEU A 53 1.36 -10.31 -2.85
C LEU A 53 0.26 -11.04 -2.10
N MET A 54 -0.78 -10.35 -1.66
CA MET A 54 -1.77 -10.86 -0.74
C MET A 54 -3.17 -10.77 -1.33
N ASP A 55 -3.82 -11.90 -1.55
CA ASP A 55 -5.25 -11.89 -1.82
C ASP A 55 -6.04 -11.47 -0.57
N VAL A 56 -7.16 -10.79 -0.79
CA VAL A 56 -8.06 -10.37 0.30
C VAL A 56 -8.87 -11.56 0.81
N ARG A 57 -9.43 -12.35 -0.11
CA ARG A 57 -10.37 -13.41 0.25
C ARG A 57 -9.68 -14.77 0.27
N MET A 58 -9.36 -15.22 1.46
CA MET A 58 -8.80 -16.55 1.70
C MET A 58 -9.56 -17.25 2.83
N PRO A 59 -9.63 -18.59 2.83
CA PRO A 59 -10.31 -19.35 3.88
C PRO A 59 -9.60 -19.19 5.24
N GLY A 60 -10.38 -19.25 6.30
CA GLY A 60 -9.87 -19.12 7.67
C GLY A 60 -9.47 -17.70 8.01
N MET A 61 -8.21 -17.36 7.84
CA MET A 61 -7.69 -16.01 8.03
C MET A 61 -7.69 -15.27 6.69
N ASP A 62 -8.38 -14.14 6.61
CA ASP A 62 -8.39 -13.29 5.42
C ASP A 62 -7.07 -12.50 5.26
N GLY A 63 -6.86 -11.95 4.04
CA GLY A 63 -5.64 -11.22 3.73
C GLY A 63 -5.50 -9.88 4.48
N ILE A 64 -6.60 -9.29 4.95
CA ILE A 64 -6.57 -8.04 5.73
C ILE A 64 -6.06 -8.32 7.14
N GLU A 65 -6.55 -9.39 7.76
CA GLU A 65 -6.06 -9.83 9.08
C GLU A 65 -4.61 -10.28 9.00
N ALA A 66 -4.26 -11.08 7.99
CA ALA A 66 -2.88 -11.49 7.72
C ALA A 66 -1.95 -10.27 7.53
N THR A 67 -2.39 -9.27 6.76
CA THR A 67 -1.66 -8.01 6.59
C THR A 67 -1.40 -7.32 7.91
N ARG A 68 -2.42 -7.21 8.78
CA ARG A 68 -2.27 -6.58 10.10
C ARG A 68 -1.22 -7.28 10.96
N LEU A 69 -1.23 -8.62 10.97
CA LEU A 69 -0.26 -9.41 11.73
C LEU A 69 1.16 -9.26 11.18
N ILE A 70 1.35 -9.42 9.86
CA ILE A 70 2.65 -9.27 9.20
C ILE A 70 3.23 -7.88 9.47
N ARG A 71 2.40 -6.83 9.31
CA ARG A 71 2.82 -5.44 9.50
C ARG A 71 3.04 -5.06 10.96
N GLY A 72 2.38 -5.73 11.89
CA GLY A 72 2.61 -5.56 13.33
C GLY A 72 3.97 -6.07 13.79
N GLU A 73 4.53 -7.05 13.10
CA GLU A 73 5.73 -7.78 13.51
C GLU A 73 6.98 -7.48 12.65
N SER A 74 6.79 -6.88 11.47
CA SER A 74 7.89 -6.69 10.50
C SER A 74 7.68 -5.48 9.59
N ASP A 75 8.76 -5.09 8.89
CA ASP A 75 8.73 -4.07 7.85
C ASP A 75 8.41 -4.63 6.44
N VAL A 76 8.04 -5.91 6.36
CA VAL A 76 7.61 -6.56 5.11
C VAL A 76 6.46 -5.77 4.49
N ARG A 77 6.55 -5.43 3.23
CA ARG A 77 5.54 -4.65 2.52
C ARG A 77 4.46 -5.57 1.96
N VAL A 78 3.21 -5.15 2.04
CA VAL A 78 2.09 -5.95 1.54
C VAL A 78 1.40 -5.21 0.41
N LEU A 79 1.36 -5.83 -0.78
CA LEU A 79 0.59 -5.41 -1.93
C LEU A 79 -0.65 -6.29 -2.02
N ILE A 80 -1.80 -5.69 -1.79
CA ILE A 80 -3.09 -6.39 -1.86
C ILE A 80 -3.49 -6.60 -3.33
N LEU A 81 -3.94 -7.82 -3.64
CA LEU A 81 -4.57 -8.18 -4.91
C LEU A 81 -6.01 -8.62 -4.68
N THR A 82 -6.95 -8.18 -5.50
CA THR A 82 -8.35 -8.59 -5.41
C THR A 82 -9.05 -8.61 -6.76
N MET A 83 -10.06 -9.48 -6.91
CA MET A 83 -10.90 -9.56 -8.11
C MET A 83 -12.08 -8.58 -8.07
N PHE A 84 -12.57 -8.22 -6.88
CA PHE A 84 -13.86 -7.53 -6.71
C PHE A 84 -13.86 -6.51 -5.58
N ASP A 85 -14.82 -5.58 -5.70
CA ASP A 85 -15.31 -4.65 -4.66
C ASP A 85 -14.21 -3.87 -3.91
N LEU A 86 -13.63 -2.93 -4.64
CA LEU A 86 -12.62 -2.02 -4.13
C LEU A 86 -13.08 -1.25 -2.88
N ASP A 87 -14.38 -0.95 -2.77
CA ASP A 87 -14.87 0.03 -1.80
C ASP A 87 -14.83 -0.48 -0.34
N ALA A 88 -15.20 -1.75 -0.10
CA ALA A 88 -15.25 -2.30 1.25
C ALA A 88 -13.87 -2.67 1.82
N TYR A 89 -12.96 -3.13 0.97
CA TYR A 89 -11.69 -3.73 1.40
C TYR A 89 -10.49 -2.77 1.35
N VAL A 90 -10.48 -1.79 0.45
CA VAL A 90 -9.35 -0.86 0.27
C VAL A 90 -9.02 -0.15 1.58
N PHE A 91 -10.04 0.43 2.22
CA PHE A 91 -9.84 1.16 3.47
C PHE A 91 -9.35 0.26 4.61
N ALA A 92 -9.97 -0.92 4.77
CA ALA A 92 -9.58 -1.88 5.78
C ALA A 92 -8.15 -2.40 5.56
N ALA A 93 -7.77 -2.69 4.31
CA ALA A 93 -6.43 -3.12 3.94
C ALA A 93 -5.36 -2.05 4.26
N LEU A 94 -5.62 -0.80 3.89
CA LEU A 94 -4.70 0.30 4.18
C LEU A 94 -4.58 0.57 5.68
N ARG A 95 -5.67 0.50 6.44
CA ARG A 95 -5.62 0.58 7.91
C ARG A 95 -4.89 -0.60 8.54
N ALA A 96 -4.94 -1.78 7.94
CA ALA A 96 -4.14 -2.93 8.34
C ALA A 96 -2.64 -2.75 8.05
N GLY A 97 -2.27 -1.75 7.24
CA GLY A 97 -0.88 -1.43 6.91
C GLY A 97 -0.44 -1.87 5.52
N ALA A 98 -1.38 -2.17 4.61
CA ALA A 98 -1.03 -2.46 3.22
C ALA A 98 -0.28 -1.28 2.59
N SER A 99 0.76 -1.59 1.82
CA SER A 99 1.61 -0.62 1.12
C SER A 99 1.11 -0.30 -0.28
N GLY A 100 0.16 -1.10 -0.79
CA GLY A 100 -0.46 -0.91 -2.10
C GLY A 100 -1.67 -1.79 -2.29
N PHE A 101 -2.41 -1.51 -3.36
CA PHE A 101 -3.63 -2.20 -3.73
C PHE A 101 -3.78 -2.25 -5.23
N LEU A 102 -4.02 -3.43 -5.81
CA LEU A 102 -4.25 -3.67 -7.23
C LEU A 102 -5.42 -4.62 -7.46
N LEU A 103 -6.00 -4.52 -8.65
CA LEU A 103 -6.91 -5.55 -9.15
C LEU A 103 -6.11 -6.72 -9.74
N LYS A 104 -6.61 -7.95 -9.64
CA LYS A 104 -5.97 -9.14 -10.21
C LYS A 104 -6.02 -9.17 -11.76
N ASP A 105 -6.86 -8.35 -12.37
CA ASP A 105 -7.02 -8.21 -13.83
C ASP A 105 -6.10 -7.16 -14.47
N VAL A 106 -5.21 -6.54 -13.69
CA VAL A 106 -4.23 -5.60 -14.25
C VAL A 106 -3.28 -6.29 -15.23
N PRO A 107 -2.78 -5.57 -16.26
CA PRO A 107 -1.78 -6.10 -17.14
C PRO A 107 -0.55 -6.63 -16.39
N PRO A 108 0.08 -7.75 -16.83
CA PRO A 108 1.26 -8.31 -16.17
C PRO A 108 2.40 -7.31 -15.94
N ALA A 109 2.63 -6.41 -16.90
CA ALA A 109 3.66 -5.37 -16.76
C ALA A 109 3.38 -4.41 -15.61
N ASP A 110 2.10 -4.07 -15.38
CA ASP A 110 1.69 -3.17 -14.30
C ASP A 110 1.84 -3.83 -12.93
N LEU A 111 1.55 -5.13 -12.83
CA LEU A 111 1.80 -5.90 -11.61
C LEU A 111 3.30 -5.92 -11.26
N LEU A 112 4.17 -6.21 -12.23
CA LEU A 112 5.61 -6.23 -12.02
C LEU A 112 6.16 -4.85 -11.62
N ALA A 113 5.70 -3.79 -12.29
CA ALA A 113 6.03 -2.41 -11.94
C ALA A 113 5.58 -2.07 -10.50
N ALA A 114 4.38 -2.51 -10.13
CA ALA A 114 3.83 -2.32 -8.79
C ALA A 114 4.68 -2.99 -7.70
N VAL A 115 5.14 -4.22 -7.94
CA VAL A 115 6.04 -4.92 -7.01
C VAL A 115 7.33 -4.13 -6.80
N HIS A 116 7.95 -3.61 -7.85
CA HIS A 116 9.15 -2.77 -7.74
C HIS A 116 8.90 -1.47 -6.97
N VAL A 117 7.79 -0.78 -7.25
CA VAL A 117 7.40 0.47 -6.56
C VAL A 117 7.16 0.21 -5.07
N VAL A 118 6.43 -0.85 -4.73
CA VAL A 118 6.20 -1.23 -3.34
C VAL A 118 7.52 -1.63 -2.67
N ALA A 119 8.37 -2.41 -3.33
CA ALA A 119 9.67 -2.81 -2.81
C ALA A 119 10.62 -1.63 -2.55
N SER A 120 10.51 -0.52 -3.30
CA SER A 120 11.30 0.69 -3.06
C SER A 120 10.81 1.52 -1.86
N GLY A 121 9.65 1.18 -1.28
CA GLY A 121 9.03 1.94 -0.19
C GLY A 121 8.14 3.10 -0.68
N GLU A 122 7.97 3.23 -1.98
CA GLU A 122 6.96 4.11 -2.55
C GLU A 122 5.63 3.37 -2.50
N GLY A 123 4.69 3.79 -1.65
CA GLY A 123 3.35 3.20 -1.60
C GLY A 123 2.64 3.37 -2.94
N LEU A 124 2.05 2.30 -3.46
CA LEU A 124 1.34 2.31 -4.73
C LEU A 124 -0.16 2.32 -4.48
N LEU A 125 -0.79 3.45 -4.76
CA LEU A 125 -2.23 3.54 -4.92
C LEU A 125 -2.51 3.96 -6.36
N ALA A 126 -3.16 3.09 -7.13
CA ALA A 126 -3.64 3.48 -8.45
C ALA A 126 -4.58 4.69 -8.30
N PRO A 127 -4.60 5.65 -9.25
CA PRO A 127 -5.47 6.82 -9.17
C PRO A 127 -6.95 6.49 -8.95
N THR A 128 -7.41 5.36 -9.52
CA THR A 128 -8.75 4.82 -9.31
C THR A 128 -9.00 4.41 -7.86
N VAL A 129 -8.02 3.77 -7.22
CA VAL A 129 -8.06 3.35 -5.81
C VAL A 129 -8.05 4.57 -4.89
N THR A 130 -7.21 5.56 -5.19
CA THR A 130 -7.17 6.81 -4.43
C THR A 130 -8.50 7.56 -4.51
N ARG A 131 -9.11 7.67 -5.70
CA ARG A 131 -10.42 8.32 -5.87
C ARG A 131 -11.51 7.62 -5.04
N ARG A 132 -11.54 6.30 -5.03
CA ARG A 132 -12.51 5.53 -4.25
C ARG A 132 -12.30 5.63 -2.75
N LEU A 133 -11.05 5.70 -2.29
CA LEU A 133 -10.76 6.05 -0.91
C LEU A 133 -11.37 7.39 -0.51
N ILE A 134 -11.24 8.39 -1.37
CA ILE A 134 -11.82 9.72 -1.20
C ILE A 134 -13.34 9.63 -1.05
N GLU A 135 -14.00 8.91 -1.95
CA GLU A 135 -15.46 8.73 -1.93
C GLU A 135 -15.94 8.00 -0.66
N GLU A 136 -15.21 6.99 -0.20
CA GLU A 136 -15.56 6.24 1.01
C GLU A 136 -15.34 7.08 2.28
N PHE A 137 -14.28 7.89 2.34
CA PHE A 137 -14.11 8.85 3.43
C PHE A 137 -15.22 9.89 3.47
N ALA A 138 -15.64 10.39 2.29
CA ALA A 138 -16.72 11.37 2.18
C ALA A 138 -18.11 10.80 2.57
N ARG A 139 -18.32 9.50 2.43
CA ARG A 139 -19.59 8.82 2.78
C ARG A 139 -19.73 8.45 4.25
N ARG A 140 -18.62 8.39 4.99
CA ARG A 140 -18.69 8.05 6.42
C ARG A 140 -19.19 9.23 7.22
N PRO A 141 -20.33 9.09 7.96
CA PRO A 141 -20.68 10.06 9.00
C PRO A 141 -19.50 10.08 9.99
N GLU A 142 -19.09 11.26 10.47
CA GLU A 142 -18.01 11.43 11.43
C GLU A 142 -18.10 10.35 12.52
N PRO A 143 -17.15 9.40 12.61
CA PRO A 143 -17.05 8.58 13.81
C PRO A 143 -16.70 9.56 14.93
N GLY A 144 -17.40 9.49 16.05
CA GLY A 144 -17.12 10.33 17.20
C GLY A 144 -15.61 10.41 17.42
N ARG A 145 -15.12 11.62 17.32
CA ARG A 145 -13.74 12.12 17.39
C ARG A 145 -12.76 11.12 18.00
N ALA A 146 -12.23 10.18 17.19
CA ALA A 146 -10.94 9.61 17.51
C ALA A 146 -9.95 10.79 17.64
N PRO A 147 -9.01 10.78 18.59
CA PRO A 147 -8.10 11.91 18.79
C PRO A 147 -7.42 12.18 17.44
N ALA A 148 -7.71 13.34 16.84
CA ALA A 148 -7.15 13.76 15.59
C ALA A 148 -5.63 13.57 15.70
N ARG A 149 -5.03 12.74 14.85
CA ARG A 149 -3.57 12.67 14.73
C ARG A 149 -3.11 14.09 14.53
N ARG A 150 -2.36 14.62 15.47
CA ARG A 150 -1.88 16.01 15.41
C ARG A 150 -0.77 16.05 14.37
N LEU A 151 -0.82 17.05 13.51
CA LEU A 151 0.27 17.36 12.58
C LEU A 151 1.37 18.18 13.27
N ASP A 152 1.70 17.80 14.52
CA ASP A 152 2.71 18.51 15.29
C ASP A 152 4.08 18.34 14.63
N GLY A 153 4.80 19.43 14.43
CA GLY A 153 6.10 19.44 13.78
C GLY A 153 6.05 19.39 12.23
N VAL A 154 4.87 19.30 11.64
CA VAL A 154 4.72 19.38 10.16
C VAL A 154 4.62 20.85 9.76
N THR A 155 5.56 21.30 8.91
CA THR A 155 5.60 22.69 8.41
C THR A 155 4.46 22.99 7.44
N GLY A 156 4.15 24.27 7.18
CA GLY A 156 3.13 24.66 6.21
C GLY A 156 3.36 24.06 4.82
N ARG A 157 4.63 24.04 4.35
CA ARG A 157 4.97 23.46 3.04
C ARG A 157 4.83 21.92 3.01
N GLU A 158 5.15 21.27 4.09
CA GLU A 158 4.92 19.83 4.22
C GLU A 158 3.41 19.50 4.27
N ARG A 159 2.58 20.35 4.89
CA ARG A 159 1.12 20.20 4.87
C ARG A 159 0.54 20.33 3.46
N GLU A 160 1.02 21.28 2.66
CA GLU A 160 0.62 21.42 1.26
C GLU A 160 0.95 20.15 0.47
N VAL A 161 2.16 19.61 0.62
CA VAL A 161 2.56 18.36 -0.01
C VAL A 161 1.71 17.19 0.49
N LEU A 162 1.45 17.08 1.80
CA LEU A 162 0.59 16.04 2.39
C LEU A 162 -0.84 16.10 1.86
N ALA A 163 -1.41 17.31 1.70
CA ALA A 163 -2.73 17.49 1.11
C ALA A 163 -2.79 16.99 -0.35
N LEU A 164 -1.76 17.28 -1.14
CA LEU A 164 -1.69 16.80 -2.53
C LEU A 164 -1.46 15.29 -2.60
N VAL A 165 -0.67 14.72 -1.67
CA VAL A 165 -0.55 13.25 -1.50
C VAL A 165 -1.92 12.64 -1.18
N GLY A 166 -2.67 13.24 -0.25
CA GLY A 166 -4.03 12.82 0.10
C GLY A 166 -5.02 12.89 -1.06
N ARG A 167 -4.81 13.83 -1.99
CA ARG A 167 -5.59 13.93 -3.25
C ARG A 167 -5.15 12.95 -4.33
N GLY A 168 -4.12 12.12 -4.07
CA GLY A 168 -3.64 11.10 -4.98
C GLY A 168 -2.65 11.54 -6.05
N LEU A 169 -2.14 12.78 -6.00
CA LEU A 169 -1.17 13.25 -6.98
C LEU A 169 0.16 12.50 -6.84
N SER A 170 0.78 12.12 -7.95
CA SER A 170 2.16 11.59 -7.98
C SER A 170 3.18 12.66 -7.59
N ASN A 171 4.42 12.24 -7.30
CA ASN A 171 5.49 13.21 -7.01
C ASN A 171 5.78 14.16 -8.18
N GLY A 172 5.58 13.70 -9.44
CA GLY A 172 5.70 14.51 -10.64
C GLY A 172 4.64 15.62 -10.69
N GLU A 173 3.36 15.23 -10.54
CA GLU A 173 2.23 16.16 -10.52
C GLU A 173 2.31 17.16 -9.37
N ILE A 174 2.80 16.72 -8.18
CA ILE A 174 3.05 17.63 -7.05
C ILE A 174 4.17 18.62 -7.39
N ALA A 175 5.23 18.17 -8.06
CA ALA A 175 6.33 19.02 -8.48
C ALA A 175 5.85 20.12 -9.45
N GLU A 176 5.05 19.74 -10.42
CA GLU A 176 4.41 20.68 -11.37
C GLU A 176 3.46 21.65 -10.64
N HIS A 177 2.56 21.13 -9.79
CA HIS A 177 1.57 21.92 -9.07
C HIS A 177 2.17 22.96 -8.13
N LEU A 178 3.27 22.61 -7.47
CA LEU A 178 3.95 23.47 -6.50
C LEU A 178 5.15 24.23 -7.08
N HIS A 179 5.44 24.08 -8.38
CA HIS A 179 6.60 24.65 -9.06
C HIS A 179 7.92 24.26 -8.38
N LEU A 180 8.06 22.97 -8.03
CA LEU A 180 9.23 22.38 -7.39
C LEU A 180 9.94 21.37 -8.31
N THR A 181 11.14 20.99 -7.95
CA THR A 181 11.80 19.84 -8.59
C THR A 181 11.28 18.52 -7.99
N LEU A 182 11.31 17.45 -8.78
CA LEU A 182 10.96 16.10 -8.32
C LEU A 182 11.78 15.67 -7.10
N ALA A 183 13.06 16.03 -7.07
CA ALA A 183 13.96 15.74 -5.93
C ALA A 183 13.51 16.46 -4.64
N THR A 184 13.05 17.71 -4.76
CA THR A 184 12.50 18.47 -3.63
C THR A 184 11.24 17.82 -3.08
N VAL A 185 10.30 17.40 -3.95
CA VAL A 185 9.08 16.70 -3.53
C VAL A 185 9.43 15.38 -2.83
N LYS A 186 10.33 14.56 -3.39
CA LYS A 186 10.81 13.34 -2.74
C LYS A 186 11.37 13.61 -1.33
N THR A 187 12.09 14.72 -1.16
CA THR A 187 12.60 15.12 0.16
C THR A 187 11.48 15.46 1.13
N TYR A 188 10.44 16.21 0.70
CA TYR A 188 9.30 16.51 1.55
C TYR A 188 8.51 15.26 1.93
N VAL A 189 8.26 14.35 0.98
CA VAL A 189 7.61 13.06 1.25
C VAL A 189 8.42 12.24 2.26
N GLY A 190 9.74 12.12 2.09
CA GLY A 190 10.60 11.43 3.05
C GLY A 190 10.54 12.03 4.47
N ARG A 191 10.53 13.37 4.58
CA ARG A 191 10.37 14.06 5.89
C ARG A 191 8.99 13.81 6.50
N LEU A 192 7.94 13.80 5.70
CA LEU A 192 6.59 13.49 6.15
C LEU A 192 6.49 12.06 6.67
N LEU A 193 7.05 11.08 5.96
CA LEU A 193 7.11 9.70 6.41
C LEU A 193 7.78 9.61 7.81
N ALA A 194 8.93 10.25 7.99
CA ALA A 194 9.65 10.25 9.25
C ALA A 194 8.87 10.95 10.38
N LYS A 195 8.32 12.16 10.14
CA LYS A 195 7.64 12.97 11.15
C LYS A 195 6.30 12.38 11.60
N LEU A 196 5.58 11.75 10.66
CA LEU A 196 4.26 11.17 10.92
C LEU A 196 4.33 9.68 11.26
N HIS A 197 5.55 9.13 11.38
CA HIS A 197 5.79 7.70 11.57
C HIS A 197 5.00 6.85 10.57
N ALA A 198 4.88 7.36 9.34
CA ALA A 198 4.24 6.66 8.24
C ALA A 198 5.30 5.81 7.51
N ARG A 199 4.97 4.56 7.23
CA ARG A 199 5.92 3.60 6.64
C ARG A 199 6.06 3.76 5.13
N ASP A 200 5.01 4.25 4.48
CA ASP A 200 4.92 4.44 3.04
C ASP A 200 3.91 5.54 2.68
N ARG A 201 3.81 5.83 1.38
CA ARG A 201 2.92 6.86 0.85
C ARG A 201 1.44 6.56 1.11
N ALA A 202 1.02 5.29 1.12
CA ALA A 202 -0.36 4.92 1.38
C ALA A 202 -0.78 5.34 2.81
N GLN A 203 0.13 5.21 3.77
CA GLN A 203 -0.09 5.67 5.14
C GLN A 203 -0.17 7.20 5.23
N LEU A 204 0.53 7.96 4.39
CA LEU A 204 0.39 9.42 4.32
C LEU A 204 -1.00 9.83 3.81
N VAL A 205 -1.57 9.09 2.85
CA VAL A 205 -2.95 9.32 2.41
C VAL A 205 -3.91 9.16 3.58
N ILE A 206 -3.81 8.07 4.34
CA ILE A 206 -4.66 7.85 5.53
C ILE A 206 -4.53 9.01 6.52
N VAL A 207 -3.30 9.42 6.84
CA VAL A 207 -3.05 10.54 7.76
C VAL A 207 -3.69 11.83 7.26
N ALA A 208 -3.61 12.13 5.95
CA ALA A 208 -4.22 13.33 5.38
C ALA A 208 -5.73 13.37 5.59
N TYR A 209 -6.41 12.21 5.48
CA TYR A 209 -7.85 12.10 5.75
C TYR A 209 -8.18 12.10 7.25
N GLU A 210 -7.47 11.34 8.08
CA GLU A 210 -7.70 11.29 9.53
C GLU A 210 -7.49 12.64 10.21
N THR A 211 -6.66 13.50 9.63
CA THR A 211 -6.40 14.86 10.14
C THR A 211 -7.34 15.93 9.57
N GLY A 212 -8.25 15.55 8.64
CA GLY A 212 -9.14 16.48 7.97
C GLY A 212 -8.42 17.47 7.03
N LEU A 213 -7.20 17.14 6.61
CA LEU A 213 -6.42 18.00 5.70
C LEU A 213 -6.97 17.95 4.26
N VAL A 214 -7.64 16.87 3.92
CA VAL A 214 -8.43 16.68 2.69
C VAL A 214 -9.84 16.24 3.09
N PRO A 215 -10.86 16.75 2.36
CA PRO A 215 -12.26 16.44 2.62
C PRO A 215 -12.60 15.02 2.23
#